data_3dda2688d6122a18fa6838ccb2ac6775
#
_entry.id   3dda2688d6122a18fa6838ccb2ac6775
#
_cell.length_a   1.000
_cell.length_b   1.000
_cell.length_c   1.000
_cell.angle_alpha   90.00
_cell.angle_beta   90.00
_cell.angle_gamma   90.00
#
_symmetry.space_group_name_H-M   'P 1'
#
loop_
_entity.id
_entity.type
_entity.pdbx_description
1 polymer ?
#
loop_
_entity_poly.entity_id
_entity_poly.type
_entity_poly.pdbx_seq_one_letter_code
_entity_poly.pdbx_strand_id
1 'polypeptide(L)'
;MIMGYIKVAVLSIAAVSSLLPGSAKKTTKPSQKSLTLEVKVDRGELAKRNKIKGFIKLVKPKYSESYIAKIVDAIFKYSKKYQVNPYIIASTAYVESEFSMKSRPCIGIMQILRSTARYIDPKRQYDPYTIDGNIALGAKELSMHLKKTVKRGSTMDRSSGSSRSLRYMWGRYNGAGSQSRYSSKLLKVLYTLTANDLNHLKGKLKHGPIW
;
A
#
# COMPACT_ATOMS: atom_id res chain seq x y z
N MET A 1 23.77 1.13 -13.84
CA MET A 1 22.48 0.64 -13.32
C MET A 1 22.58 -0.88 -13.18
N ILE A 2 22.89 -1.38 -11.97
CA ILE A 2 23.20 -2.81 -11.77
C ILE A 2 21.89 -3.51 -11.38
N MET A 3 21.38 -4.36 -12.28
CA MET A 3 20.24 -5.25 -12.02
C MET A 3 20.71 -6.45 -11.21
N GLY A 4 20.20 -6.63 -10.00
CA GLY A 4 20.45 -7.82 -9.21
C GLY A 4 19.28 -8.77 -9.22
N TYR A 5 19.57 -10.04 -9.43
CA TYR A 5 18.62 -11.13 -9.43
C TYR A 5 18.67 -11.85 -8.07
N ILE A 6 17.49 -12.19 -7.52
CA ILE A 6 17.38 -13.08 -6.36
C ILE A 6 16.87 -14.43 -6.88
N LYS A 7 17.67 -15.49 -6.70
CA LYS A 7 17.25 -16.87 -6.99
C LYS A 7 16.39 -17.36 -5.82
N VAL A 8 15.13 -17.65 -6.08
CA VAL A 8 14.25 -18.34 -5.13
C VAL A 8 14.20 -19.81 -5.53
N ALA A 9 14.63 -20.69 -4.63
CA ALA A 9 14.51 -22.14 -4.84
C ALA A 9 13.04 -22.54 -4.63
N VAL A 10 12.45 -23.13 -5.66
CA VAL A 10 11.11 -23.73 -5.56
C VAL A 10 11.30 -25.20 -5.18
N LEU A 11 10.76 -25.60 -4.03
CA LEU A 11 10.68 -27.01 -3.65
C LEU A 11 9.75 -27.75 -4.63
N SER A 12 10.31 -28.74 -5.33
CA SER A 12 9.54 -29.64 -6.17
C SER A 12 8.80 -30.66 -5.30
N ILE A 13 7.49 -30.65 -5.33
CA ILE A 13 6.66 -31.71 -4.75
C ILE A 13 6.72 -32.91 -5.73
N ALA A 14 7.44 -33.96 -5.33
CA ALA A 14 7.42 -35.23 -6.05
C ALA A 14 6.09 -35.95 -5.81
N ALA A 15 5.33 -36.15 -6.87
CA ALA A 15 4.14 -37.00 -6.83
C ALA A 15 4.58 -38.46 -6.70
N VAL A 16 4.17 -39.11 -5.63
CA VAL A 16 4.31 -40.57 -5.42
C VAL A 16 3.24 -41.26 -6.26
N SER A 17 3.64 -41.87 -7.38
CA SER A 17 2.74 -42.78 -8.13
C SER A 17 3.06 -44.21 -7.75
N SER A 18 2.00 -44.88 -7.24
CA SER A 18 1.95 -46.30 -6.86
C SER A 18 2.32 -47.23 -7.99
N LEU A 19 3.21 -48.17 -7.69
CA LEU A 19 3.67 -49.28 -8.55
C LEU A 19 2.54 -50.28 -8.77
N LEU A 20 2.27 -50.57 -10.06
CA LEU A 20 1.74 -51.86 -10.51
C LEU A 20 2.78 -52.52 -11.43
N PRO A 21 3.03 -53.85 -11.30
CA PRO A 21 4.05 -54.53 -12.11
C PRO A 21 3.50 -54.99 -13.44
N GLY A 22 4.21 -54.72 -14.50
CA GLY A 22 3.94 -55.37 -15.80
C GLY A 22 4.38 -54.53 -17.01
N SER A 23 5.38 -55.05 -17.72
CA SER A 23 5.79 -54.71 -19.09
C SER A 23 6.91 -53.67 -19.24
N ALA A 24 8.10 -54.23 -19.59
CA ALA A 24 9.29 -53.45 -19.96
C ALA A 24 9.12 -52.78 -21.33
N LYS A 25 8.94 -51.45 -21.34
CA LYS A 25 9.17 -50.58 -22.49
C LYS A 25 10.27 -49.58 -22.14
N LYS A 26 11.27 -49.46 -23.03
CA LYS A 26 12.35 -48.49 -22.96
C LYS A 26 11.80 -47.10 -22.68
N THR A 27 12.00 -46.61 -21.47
CA THR A 27 11.66 -45.24 -21.08
C THR A 27 12.83 -44.33 -21.41
N THR A 28 12.69 -43.50 -22.45
CA THR A 28 13.47 -42.30 -22.64
C THR A 28 13.19 -41.36 -21.48
N LYS A 29 14.21 -41.05 -20.66
CA LYS A 29 14.13 -40.08 -19.60
C LYS A 29 13.63 -38.74 -20.14
N PRO A 30 12.53 -38.17 -19.63
CA PRO A 30 12.16 -36.81 -19.99
C PRO A 30 13.22 -35.85 -19.44
N SER A 31 13.80 -35.07 -20.32
CA SER A 31 14.67 -33.95 -19.97
C SER A 31 13.87 -32.98 -19.12
N GLN A 32 14.15 -32.92 -17.81
CA GLN A 32 13.61 -31.88 -16.91
C GLN A 32 14.21 -30.54 -17.30
N LYS A 33 13.55 -29.81 -18.18
CA LYS A 33 13.79 -28.39 -18.38
C LYS A 33 13.27 -27.67 -17.14
N SER A 34 14.16 -27.35 -16.22
CA SER A 34 13.86 -26.50 -15.06
C SER A 34 13.44 -25.12 -15.59
N LEU A 35 12.14 -24.84 -15.55
CA LEU A 35 11.61 -23.50 -15.78
C LEU A 35 11.91 -22.65 -14.54
N THR A 36 13.03 -21.95 -14.53
CA THR A 36 13.31 -20.90 -13.56
C THR A 36 12.54 -19.65 -13.97
N LEU A 37 11.44 -19.37 -13.26
CA LEU A 37 10.73 -18.09 -13.35
C LEU A 37 11.60 -17.00 -12.71
N GLU A 38 12.29 -16.21 -13.53
CA GLU A 38 12.99 -15.02 -13.06
C GLU A 38 11.97 -13.91 -12.79
N VAL A 39 11.62 -13.71 -11.51
CA VAL A 39 10.80 -12.58 -11.08
C VAL A 39 11.68 -11.34 -11.06
N LYS A 40 11.45 -10.42 -12.00
CA LYS A 40 12.07 -9.07 -11.97
C LYS A 40 11.55 -8.29 -10.76
N VAL A 41 12.35 -8.19 -9.71
CA VAL A 41 12.02 -7.39 -8.53
C VAL A 41 12.39 -5.93 -8.80
N ASP A 42 11.40 -5.04 -8.82
CA ASP A 42 11.63 -3.60 -8.82
C ASP A 42 12.21 -3.19 -7.45
N ARG A 43 13.52 -2.92 -7.42
CA ARG A 43 14.22 -2.50 -6.19
C ARG A 43 13.65 -1.22 -5.59
N GLY A 44 13.17 -0.31 -6.43
CA GLY A 44 12.54 0.93 -5.98
C GLY A 44 11.21 0.68 -5.27
N GLU A 45 10.39 -0.24 -5.79
CA GLU A 45 9.16 -0.66 -5.11
C GLU A 45 9.46 -1.39 -3.81
N LEU A 46 10.41 -2.32 -3.82
CA LEU A 46 10.80 -3.06 -2.62
C LEU A 46 11.27 -2.13 -1.49
N ALA A 47 12.11 -1.15 -1.80
CA ALA A 47 12.56 -0.16 -0.83
C ALA A 47 11.39 0.63 -0.23
N LYS A 48 10.43 1.07 -1.06
CA LYS A 48 9.23 1.77 -0.59
C LYS A 48 8.35 0.86 0.29
N ARG A 49 8.16 -0.41 -0.08
CA ARG A 49 7.44 -1.41 0.71
C ARG A 49 8.06 -1.60 2.09
N ASN A 50 9.37 -1.82 2.14
CA ASN A 50 10.09 -2.00 3.39
C ASN A 50 9.99 -0.77 4.30
N LYS A 51 10.01 0.43 3.74
CA LYS A 51 9.86 1.68 4.47
C LYS A 51 8.48 1.84 5.09
N ILE A 52 7.41 1.58 4.33
CA ILE A 52 6.04 1.63 4.85
C ILE A 52 5.83 0.52 5.89
N LYS A 53 6.34 -0.69 5.64
CA LYS A 53 6.30 -1.79 6.60
C LYS A 53 6.97 -1.42 7.93
N GLY A 54 8.18 -0.87 7.88
CA GLY A 54 8.92 -0.41 9.05
C GLY A 54 8.18 0.69 9.82
N PHE A 55 7.54 1.62 9.10
CA PHE A 55 6.72 2.66 9.71
C PHE A 55 5.49 2.09 10.42
N ILE A 56 4.76 1.16 9.79
CA ILE A 56 3.60 0.51 10.42
C ILE A 56 4.06 -0.25 11.68
N LYS A 57 5.17 -0.99 11.61
CA LYS A 57 5.69 -1.73 12.76
C LYS A 57 6.09 -0.82 13.93
N LEU A 58 6.63 0.35 13.60
CA LEU A 58 6.99 1.35 14.60
C LEU A 58 5.76 1.93 15.32
N VAL A 59 4.68 2.22 14.55
CA VAL A 59 3.42 2.78 15.08
C VAL A 59 2.59 1.72 15.80
N LYS A 60 2.61 0.49 15.30
CA LYS A 60 1.82 -0.65 15.81
C LYS A 60 2.72 -1.87 16.07
N PRO A 61 3.56 -1.82 17.10
CA PRO A 61 4.54 -2.88 17.38
C PRO A 61 3.89 -4.25 17.66
N LYS A 62 2.62 -4.26 18.08
CA LYS A 62 1.85 -5.49 18.36
C LYS A 62 1.24 -6.14 17.11
N TYR A 63 1.26 -5.47 15.95
CA TYR A 63 0.73 -6.08 14.72
C TYR A 63 1.65 -7.20 14.25
N SER A 64 1.04 -8.32 13.85
CA SER A 64 1.76 -9.43 13.23
C SER A 64 2.33 -9.04 11.86
N GLU A 65 3.42 -9.68 11.46
CA GLU A 65 4.04 -9.44 10.14
C GLU A 65 3.05 -9.70 9.00
N SER A 66 2.19 -10.73 9.13
CA SER A 66 1.17 -11.06 8.13
C SER A 66 0.09 -9.97 8.03
N TYR A 67 -0.32 -9.37 9.15
CA TYR A 67 -1.28 -8.27 9.15
C TYR A 67 -0.70 -7.01 8.51
N ILE A 68 0.56 -6.68 8.83
CA ILE A 68 1.29 -5.56 8.22
C ILE A 68 1.45 -5.79 6.71
N ALA A 69 1.80 -7.02 6.29
CA ALA A 69 1.92 -7.37 4.89
C ALA A 69 0.62 -7.12 4.12
N LYS A 70 -0.54 -7.54 4.65
CA LYS A 70 -1.85 -7.27 4.05
C LYS A 70 -2.10 -5.78 3.81
N ILE A 71 -1.74 -4.92 4.77
CA ILE A 71 -1.87 -3.46 4.63
C ILE A 71 -0.95 -2.94 3.53
N VAL A 72 0.33 -3.34 3.54
CA VAL A 72 1.32 -2.91 2.55
C VAL A 72 0.94 -3.36 1.15
N ASP A 73 0.50 -4.61 0.99
CA ASP A 73 0.08 -5.17 -0.30
C ASP A 73 -1.14 -4.42 -0.86
N ALA A 74 -2.13 -4.12 -0.03
CA ALA A 74 -3.28 -3.32 -0.43
C ALA A 74 -2.87 -1.90 -0.84
N ILE A 75 -1.98 -1.24 -0.08
CA ILE A 75 -1.46 0.09 -0.43
C ILE A 75 -0.83 0.07 -1.82
N PHE A 76 0.06 -0.90 -2.11
CA PHE A 76 0.74 -0.95 -3.41
C PHE A 76 -0.17 -1.40 -4.55
N LYS A 77 -1.08 -2.34 -4.32
CA LYS A 77 -2.11 -2.76 -5.28
C LYS A 77 -2.94 -1.57 -5.76
N TYR A 78 -3.44 -0.76 -4.82
CA TYR A 78 -4.33 0.35 -5.14
C TYR A 78 -3.60 1.64 -5.48
N SER A 79 -2.35 1.80 -5.06
CA SER A 79 -1.43 2.82 -5.58
C SER A 79 -1.28 2.70 -7.10
N LYS A 80 -0.99 1.48 -7.59
CA LYS A 80 -0.88 1.19 -9.03
C LYS A 80 -2.22 1.40 -9.74
N LYS A 81 -3.31 0.81 -9.22
CA LYS A 81 -4.64 0.87 -9.83
C LYS A 81 -5.16 2.30 -9.99
N TYR A 82 -4.99 3.13 -8.97
CA TYR A 82 -5.55 4.49 -8.96
C TYR A 82 -4.53 5.59 -9.22
N GLN A 83 -3.26 5.23 -9.49
CA GLN A 83 -2.17 6.16 -9.77
C GLN A 83 -1.99 7.19 -8.63
N VAL A 84 -2.00 6.74 -7.40
CA VAL A 84 -1.72 7.53 -6.20
C VAL A 84 -0.41 7.04 -5.59
N ASN A 85 0.50 7.95 -5.25
CA ASN A 85 1.76 7.60 -4.62
C ASN A 85 1.51 6.79 -3.32
N PRO A 86 2.14 5.62 -3.10
CA PRO A 86 1.90 4.77 -1.95
C PRO A 86 2.17 5.48 -0.61
N TYR A 87 3.10 6.41 -0.56
CA TYR A 87 3.34 7.21 0.64
C TYR A 87 2.19 8.16 0.97
N ILE A 88 1.45 8.66 -0.02
CA ILE A 88 0.23 9.47 0.21
C ILE A 88 -0.84 8.60 0.85
N ILE A 89 -1.07 7.38 0.34
CA ILE A 89 -2.04 6.45 0.91
C ILE A 89 -1.63 6.08 2.35
N ALA A 90 -0.36 5.73 2.57
CA ALA A 90 0.15 5.38 3.90
C ALA A 90 0.05 6.54 4.91
N SER A 91 0.36 7.78 4.48
CA SER A 91 0.24 8.96 5.33
C SER A 91 -1.21 9.21 5.72
N THR A 92 -2.15 9.07 4.77
CA THR A 92 -3.59 9.22 5.05
C THR A 92 -4.06 8.14 6.02
N ALA A 93 -3.73 6.87 5.77
CA ALA A 93 -4.08 5.75 6.64
C ALA A 93 -3.57 5.93 8.08
N TYR A 94 -2.37 6.49 8.24
CA TYR A 94 -1.81 6.80 9.55
C TYR A 94 -2.58 7.92 10.26
N VAL A 95 -2.80 9.05 9.60
CA VAL A 95 -3.47 10.21 10.21
C VAL A 95 -4.95 9.92 10.54
N GLU A 96 -5.61 9.10 9.70
CA GLU A 96 -7.02 8.73 9.90
C GLU A 96 -7.23 7.77 11.07
N SER A 97 -6.38 6.76 11.20
CA SER A 97 -6.65 5.67 12.14
C SER A 97 -5.42 5.06 12.80
N GLU A 98 -4.22 5.54 12.45
CA GLU A 98 -2.94 4.87 12.77
C GLU A 98 -2.95 3.40 12.29
N PHE A 99 -3.42 3.17 11.07
CA PHE A 99 -3.58 1.84 10.47
C PHE A 99 -4.55 0.89 11.19
N SER A 100 -5.46 1.41 12.01
CA SER A 100 -6.42 0.59 12.76
C SER A 100 -7.76 0.50 12.05
N MET A 101 -8.37 -0.71 12.06
CA MET A 101 -9.71 -0.92 11.52
C MET A 101 -10.79 -0.40 12.49
N LYS A 102 -11.01 0.93 12.51
CA LYS A 102 -12.10 1.57 13.27
C LYS A 102 -13.40 1.52 12.46
N SER A 103 -14.56 1.51 13.12
CA SER A 103 -15.85 1.34 12.44
C SER A 103 -16.92 2.39 12.77
N ARG A 104 -16.62 3.39 13.60
CA ARG A 104 -17.55 4.47 13.95
C ARG A 104 -16.80 5.77 14.26
N PRO A 105 -17.29 6.94 13.78
CA PRO A 105 -18.38 7.12 12.81
C PRO A 105 -18.01 6.75 11.38
N CYS A 106 -16.71 6.75 11.07
CA CYS A 106 -16.15 6.36 9.75
C CYS A 106 -15.62 4.93 9.81
N ILE A 107 -15.38 4.33 8.64
CA ILE A 107 -15.05 2.93 8.49
C ILE A 107 -13.58 2.73 8.13
N GLY A 108 -12.91 1.84 8.84
CA GLY A 108 -11.66 1.21 8.46
C GLY A 108 -10.41 2.07 8.63
N ILE A 109 -9.34 1.61 8.00
CA ILE A 109 -8.01 2.23 8.05
C ILE A 109 -8.01 3.64 7.46
N MET A 110 -8.76 3.85 6.38
CA MET A 110 -8.85 5.11 5.64
C MET A 110 -10.01 5.99 6.11
N GLN A 111 -10.75 5.59 7.15
CA GLN A 111 -11.87 6.32 7.76
C GLN A 111 -12.89 6.84 6.72
N ILE A 112 -13.41 5.92 5.89
CA ILE A 112 -14.35 6.24 4.84
C ILE A 112 -15.78 6.39 5.41
N LEU A 113 -16.46 7.47 5.10
CA LEU A 113 -17.88 7.64 5.39
C LEU A 113 -18.71 6.68 4.53
N ARG A 114 -19.80 6.12 5.10
CA ARG A 114 -20.70 5.21 4.35
C ARG A 114 -21.31 5.85 3.12
N SER A 115 -21.64 7.14 3.18
CA SER A 115 -22.12 7.92 2.04
C SER A 115 -21.04 8.04 0.95
N THR A 116 -19.81 8.35 1.35
CA THR A 116 -18.67 8.42 0.43
C THR A 116 -18.42 7.07 -0.24
N ALA A 117 -18.41 5.96 0.51
CA ALA A 117 -18.24 4.63 -0.06
C ALA A 117 -19.28 4.33 -1.15
N ARG A 118 -20.56 4.63 -0.89
CA ARG A 118 -21.64 4.45 -1.87
C ARG A 118 -21.47 5.34 -3.09
N TYR A 119 -21.03 6.58 -2.91
CA TYR A 119 -20.83 7.54 -4.00
C TYR A 119 -19.68 7.14 -4.91
N ILE A 120 -18.53 6.76 -4.35
CA ILE A 120 -17.33 6.44 -5.13
C ILE A 120 -17.34 5.00 -5.67
N ASP A 121 -18.12 4.12 -5.06
CA ASP A 121 -18.27 2.71 -5.47
C ASP A 121 -19.74 2.25 -5.50
N PRO A 122 -20.57 2.82 -6.41
CA PRO A 122 -22.00 2.51 -6.49
C PRO A 122 -22.29 1.03 -6.78
N LYS A 123 -21.35 0.34 -7.44
CA LYS A 123 -21.44 -1.11 -7.73
C LYS A 123 -21.02 -2.00 -6.55
N ARG A 124 -20.62 -1.41 -5.44
CA ARG A 124 -20.17 -2.11 -4.21
C ARG A 124 -19.12 -3.19 -4.47
N GLN A 125 -18.12 -2.89 -5.31
CA GLN A 125 -17.04 -3.80 -5.66
C GLN A 125 -16.06 -4.01 -4.49
N TYR A 126 -16.04 -3.09 -3.52
CA TYR A 126 -15.15 -3.10 -2.37
C TYR A 126 -15.93 -3.12 -1.07
N ASP A 127 -15.62 -4.09 -0.21
CA ASP A 127 -16.15 -4.13 1.15
C ASP A 127 -15.35 -3.16 2.05
N PRO A 128 -15.98 -2.07 2.55
CA PRO A 128 -15.29 -1.08 3.39
C PRO A 128 -14.81 -1.64 4.75
N TYR A 129 -15.29 -2.79 5.15
CA TYR A 129 -14.95 -3.44 6.42
C TYR A 129 -13.75 -4.39 6.32
N THR A 130 -13.16 -4.57 5.15
CA THR A 130 -11.92 -5.32 4.94
C THR A 130 -10.74 -4.37 4.72
N ILE A 131 -9.51 -4.82 5.02
CA ILE A 131 -8.29 -4.05 4.75
C ILE A 131 -8.20 -3.71 3.27
N ASP A 132 -8.37 -4.71 2.41
CA ASP A 132 -8.24 -4.56 0.95
C ASP A 132 -9.28 -3.57 0.40
N GLY A 133 -10.56 -3.79 0.72
CA GLY A 133 -11.64 -2.94 0.23
C GLY A 133 -11.60 -1.51 0.80
N ASN A 134 -11.22 -1.35 2.05
CA ASN A 134 -11.12 -0.04 2.69
C ASN A 134 -10.00 0.81 2.07
N ILE A 135 -8.81 0.23 1.87
CA ILE A 135 -7.69 0.91 1.21
C ILE A 135 -8.02 1.18 -0.27
N ALA A 136 -8.77 0.29 -0.94
CA ALA A 136 -9.26 0.52 -2.30
C ALA A 136 -10.11 1.78 -2.39
N LEU A 137 -11.09 1.90 -1.50
CA LEU A 137 -11.99 3.05 -1.45
C LEU A 137 -11.24 4.34 -1.16
N GLY A 138 -10.38 4.37 -0.14
CA GLY A 138 -9.57 5.54 0.19
C GLY A 138 -8.64 5.97 -0.93
N ALA A 139 -7.95 5.02 -1.57
CA ALA A 139 -7.07 5.32 -2.70
C ALA A 139 -7.86 5.85 -3.92
N LYS A 140 -9.06 5.32 -4.17
CA LYS A 140 -9.98 5.81 -5.22
C LYS A 140 -10.43 7.24 -4.94
N GLU A 141 -10.81 7.55 -3.70
CA GLU A 141 -11.20 8.90 -3.28
C GLU A 141 -10.05 9.90 -3.43
N LEU A 142 -8.86 9.55 -2.95
CA LEU A 142 -7.65 10.36 -3.12
C LEU A 142 -7.36 10.64 -4.61
N SER A 143 -7.45 9.63 -5.47
CA SER A 143 -7.29 9.78 -6.91
C SER A 143 -8.30 10.76 -7.52
N MET A 144 -9.57 10.69 -7.10
CA MET A 144 -10.61 11.61 -7.58
C MET A 144 -10.29 13.06 -7.20
N HIS A 145 -9.82 13.30 -5.98
CA HIS A 145 -9.44 14.63 -5.54
C HIS A 145 -8.17 15.14 -6.22
N LEU A 146 -7.18 14.28 -6.45
CA LEU A 146 -5.97 14.62 -7.23
C LEU A 146 -6.33 15.07 -8.65
N LYS A 147 -7.17 14.31 -9.36
CA LYS A 147 -7.61 14.66 -10.72
C LYS A 147 -8.34 16.00 -10.78
N LYS A 148 -9.19 16.30 -9.79
CA LYS A 148 -9.88 17.61 -9.69
C LYS A 148 -8.89 18.76 -9.45
N THR A 149 -7.82 18.51 -8.71
CA THR A 149 -6.78 19.50 -8.43
C THR A 149 -5.96 19.84 -9.68
N VAL A 150 -5.58 18.83 -10.46
CA VAL A 150 -4.83 19.00 -11.72
C VAL A 150 -5.66 19.77 -12.78
N LYS A 151 -6.95 19.49 -12.91
CA LYS A 151 -7.82 20.19 -13.87
C LYS A 151 -7.96 21.70 -13.60
N ARG A 152 -7.63 22.17 -12.40
CA ARG A 152 -7.67 23.59 -12.01
C ARG A 152 -6.37 24.35 -12.26
N GLY A 153 -5.47 23.86 -13.14
CA GLY A 153 -4.27 24.57 -13.57
C GLY A 153 -3.06 24.46 -12.63
N SER A 154 -3.11 23.54 -11.66
CA SER A 154 -1.90 23.18 -10.91
C SER A 154 -1.05 22.25 -11.78
N THR A 155 0.12 22.72 -12.21
CA THR A 155 1.14 21.90 -12.90
C THR A 155 1.69 20.86 -11.93
N MET A 156 0.97 19.75 -11.80
CA MET A 156 1.36 18.67 -10.91
C MET A 156 1.96 17.53 -11.72
N ASP A 157 3.21 17.23 -11.48
CA ASP A 157 3.67 15.86 -11.67
C ASP A 157 2.86 14.96 -10.70
N ARG A 158 2.12 13.99 -11.26
CA ARG A 158 1.28 13.06 -10.50
C ARG A 158 2.06 12.23 -9.48
N SER A 159 3.40 12.22 -9.60
CA SER A 159 4.29 11.43 -8.74
C SER A 159 4.75 12.20 -7.49
N SER A 160 4.89 13.51 -7.54
CA SER A 160 5.54 14.31 -6.49
C SER A 160 4.75 15.47 -5.90
N GLY A 161 3.61 15.83 -6.45
CA GLY A 161 2.68 16.89 -6.01
C GLY A 161 3.29 18.06 -5.21
N SER A 162 3.10 19.29 -5.65
CA SER A 162 3.48 20.43 -4.83
C SER A 162 2.76 20.37 -3.47
N SER A 163 3.36 20.86 -2.40
CA SER A 163 2.73 20.86 -1.05
C SER A 163 1.37 21.54 -1.04
N ARG A 164 1.15 22.55 -1.90
CA ARG A 164 -0.13 23.23 -2.08
C ARG A 164 -1.22 22.29 -2.63
N SER A 165 -0.89 21.53 -3.66
CA SER A 165 -1.80 20.59 -4.30
C SER A 165 -2.18 19.44 -3.38
N LEU A 166 -1.22 18.93 -2.61
CA LEU A 166 -1.48 17.90 -1.58
C LEU A 166 -2.37 18.44 -0.46
N ARG A 167 -2.14 19.66 0.01
CA ARG A 167 -3.02 20.30 1.01
C ARG A 167 -4.44 20.44 0.50
N TYR A 168 -4.61 20.83 -0.75
CA TYR A 168 -5.93 20.97 -1.37
C TYR A 168 -6.63 19.61 -1.50
N MET A 169 -5.93 18.59 -1.98
CA MET A 169 -6.45 17.22 -2.07
C MET A 169 -6.93 16.70 -0.70
N TRP A 170 -6.08 16.79 0.31
CA TRP A 170 -6.41 16.32 1.65
C TRP A 170 -7.47 17.16 2.34
N GLY A 171 -7.50 18.48 2.08
CA GLY A 171 -8.57 19.34 2.57
C GLY A 171 -9.94 18.96 2.04
N ARG A 172 -9.98 18.44 0.81
CA ARG A 172 -11.22 17.86 0.23
C ARG A 172 -11.55 16.48 0.77
N TYR A 173 -10.55 15.68 1.07
CA TYR A 173 -10.73 14.34 1.63
C TYR A 173 -11.47 14.38 2.96
N ASN A 174 -11.08 15.26 3.88
CA ASN A 174 -11.71 15.37 5.19
C ASN A 174 -12.69 16.53 5.35
N GLY A 175 -12.95 17.30 4.30
CA GLY A 175 -13.88 18.42 4.31
C GLY A 175 -13.41 19.70 5.03
N ALA A 176 -12.21 19.70 5.63
CA ALA A 176 -11.74 20.81 6.49
C ALA A 176 -11.01 21.94 5.74
N GLY A 177 -10.86 21.83 4.41
CA GLY A 177 -10.12 22.81 3.60
C GLY A 177 -8.59 22.64 3.62
N SER A 178 -7.92 23.32 2.69
CA SER A 178 -6.49 23.13 2.40
C SER A 178 -5.54 23.67 3.47
N GLN A 179 -5.97 24.63 4.27
CA GLN A 179 -5.17 25.26 5.33
C GLN A 179 -5.37 24.60 6.70
N SER A 180 -6.08 23.47 6.77
CA SER A 180 -6.40 22.80 8.01
C SER A 180 -5.16 22.20 8.71
N ARG A 181 -5.25 22.04 10.02
CA ARG A 181 -4.27 21.27 10.81
C ARG A 181 -4.11 19.86 10.29
N TYR A 182 -5.18 19.28 9.74
CA TYR A 182 -5.20 17.95 9.12
C TYR A 182 -4.21 17.84 7.95
N SER A 183 -4.29 18.75 6.96
CA SER A 183 -3.36 18.72 5.84
C SER A 183 -1.90 18.99 6.25
N SER A 184 -1.69 19.77 7.30
CA SER A 184 -0.34 20.01 7.87
C SER A 184 0.23 18.73 8.52
N LYS A 185 -0.60 17.99 9.26
CA LYS A 185 -0.20 16.68 9.81
C LYS A 185 0.19 15.71 8.72
N LEU A 186 -0.62 15.59 7.68
CA LEU A 186 -0.36 14.70 6.55
C LEU A 186 0.95 15.02 5.83
N LEU A 187 1.24 16.31 5.61
CA LEU A 187 2.53 16.71 5.04
C LEU A 187 3.70 16.32 5.92
N LYS A 188 3.62 16.50 7.22
CA LYS A 188 4.68 16.07 8.15
C LYS A 188 4.95 14.57 8.03
N VAL A 189 3.88 13.76 8.04
CA VAL A 189 3.99 12.30 7.90
C VAL A 189 4.57 11.92 6.54
N LEU A 190 4.10 12.56 5.46
CA LEU A 190 4.60 12.30 4.11
C LEU A 190 6.10 12.61 4.00
N TYR A 191 6.54 13.78 4.47
CA TYR A 191 7.95 14.14 4.47
C TYR A 191 8.80 13.16 5.28
N THR A 192 8.30 12.72 6.42
CA THR A 192 8.99 11.72 7.24
C THR A 192 9.09 10.36 6.53
N LEU A 193 8.02 9.93 5.85
CA LEU A 193 8.04 8.70 5.06
C LEU A 193 8.92 8.80 3.81
N THR A 194 9.07 9.98 3.23
CA THR A 194 9.92 10.19 2.03
C THR A 194 11.37 10.48 2.39
N ALA A 195 11.66 11.07 3.55
CA ALA A 195 13.02 11.26 4.04
C ALA A 195 13.72 9.91 4.29
N ASN A 196 15.05 9.87 4.15
CA ASN A 196 15.80 8.61 4.30
C ASN A 196 16.01 8.16 5.76
N ASP A 197 15.47 8.86 6.74
CA ASP A 197 15.72 8.64 8.15
C ASP A 197 14.47 8.26 8.94
N LEU A 198 14.19 6.95 9.01
CA LEU A 198 13.18 6.40 9.94
C LEU A 198 13.63 6.47 11.41
N ASN A 199 14.92 6.69 11.70
CA ASN A 199 15.42 6.77 13.08
C ASN A 199 14.97 8.07 13.75
N HIS A 200 14.83 9.15 12.98
CA HIS A 200 14.24 10.39 13.46
C HIS A 200 12.79 10.22 13.94
N LEU A 201 12.04 9.30 13.31
CA LEU A 201 10.69 8.92 13.73
C LEU A 201 10.67 8.16 15.06
N LYS A 202 11.63 7.27 15.30
CA LYS A 202 11.72 6.53 16.57
C LYS A 202 11.88 7.47 17.77
N GLY A 203 12.68 8.52 17.63
CA GLY A 203 12.82 9.55 18.66
C GLY A 203 11.51 10.31 18.93
N LYS A 204 10.81 10.75 17.88
CA LYS A 204 9.57 11.53 18.03
C LYS A 204 8.39 10.73 18.55
N LEU A 205 8.24 9.46 18.16
CA LEU A 205 7.16 8.60 18.65
C LEU A 205 7.29 8.20 20.12
N LYS A 206 8.52 8.25 20.70
CA LYS A 206 8.73 8.06 22.12
C LYS A 206 8.18 9.21 22.97
N HIS A 207 8.00 10.40 22.40
CA HIS A 207 7.52 11.61 23.07
C HIS A 207 6.06 11.98 22.71
N GLY A 208 5.32 11.06 22.09
CA GLY A 208 3.94 11.26 21.68
C GLY A 208 3.72 11.25 20.17
N PRO A 209 2.48 11.50 19.73
CA PRO A 209 2.15 11.52 18.30
C PRO A 209 2.95 12.59 17.53
N ILE A 210 3.21 12.35 16.25
CA ILE A 210 4.06 13.21 15.37
C ILE A 210 3.47 14.62 15.13
N TRP A 211 2.37 14.99 15.78
CA TRP A 211 1.70 16.29 15.66
C TRP A 211 1.72 17.12 16.92
#